data_6dcbed2511a82e8e3833d36d9e9615f0
#
_entry.id   6dcbed2511a82e8e3833d36d9e9615f0
#
_cell.length_a   1.000
_cell.length_b   1.000
_cell.length_c   1.000
_cell.angle_alpha   90.00
_cell.angle_beta   90.00
_cell.angle_gamma   90.00
#
_symmetry.space_group_name_H-M   'P 1'
#
loop_
_entity.id
_entity.type
_entity.pdbx_description
1 polymer ?
#
loop_
_entity_poly.entity_id
_entity_poly.type
_entity_poly.pdbx_seq_one_letter_code
_entity_poly.pdbx_strand_id
1 'polypeptide(L)'
;MRNLLYLSSIALLFSACKGGLPFSKKKHETSSVTGWNYNDKNMGGFQKSPVQEQSTGPGLVFVQGGTFTMGASDEDVMGDWNNVPRRVTVSSFYIDKSEVANIHYREYLHWIERTFDDPMYEAVINAAKPDTLVWRSELSANEPLVENYFRHPSYNNYPVVGVSWRQANDFCIWRGNRVNELILVQRGLVNPNQLKTIQGQAEENFTTKSYLLGLYSAQPARQKKAALVDENGRPRNYVKIEDGILMPDYRLPTEAEWEYAALGYI
;
A
#
# COMPACT_ATOMS: atom_id res chain seq x y z
N MET A 1 -19.88 24.48 75.60
CA MET A 1 -18.51 24.00 75.31
C MET A 1 -18.48 22.48 75.36
N ARG A 2 -19.15 21.78 74.41
CA ARG A 2 -19.19 20.30 74.41
C ARG A 2 -19.34 19.68 73.03
N ASN A 3 -19.02 20.42 71.95
CA ASN A 3 -19.11 19.93 70.55
C ASN A 3 -17.81 20.13 69.73
N LEU A 4 -16.64 20.30 70.38
CA LEU A 4 -15.39 20.55 69.74
C LEU A 4 -14.36 19.37 69.79
N LEU A 5 -14.80 18.23 70.37
CA LEU A 5 -13.89 17.06 70.58
C LEU A 5 -14.13 15.86 69.69
N TYR A 6 -15.09 15.94 68.71
CA TYR A 6 -15.36 14.82 67.79
C TYR A 6 -14.80 15.01 66.34
N LEU A 7 -14.17 16.15 66.08
CA LEU A 7 -13.61 16.44 64.74
C LEU A 7 -12.13 16.12 64.60
N SER A 8 -11.44 15.74 65.68
CA SER A 8 -9.99 15.40 65.60
C SER A 8 -9.67 13.91 65.42
N SER A 9 -10.68 13.01 65.51
CA SER A 9 -10.46 11.56 65.48
C SER A 9 -10.66 10.93 64.08
N ILE A 10 -11.17 11.71 63.11
CA ILE A 10 -11.40 11.19 61.72
C ILE A 10 -10.24 11.53 60.77
N ALA A 11 -9.31 12.41 61.14
CA ALA A 11 -8.20 12.83 60.28
C ALA A 11 -6.99 11.88 60.28
N LEU A 12 -7.00 10.83 61.10
CA LEU A 12 -5.82 9.91 61.24
C LEU A 12 -5.97 8.55 60.56
N LEU A 13 -7.06 8.33 59.80
CA LEU A 13 -7.26 7.04 59.09
C LEU A 13 -6.99 7.08 57.56
N PHE A 14 -6.57 8.20 57.02
CA PHE A 14 -6.26 8.32 55.59
C PHE A 14 -4.76 8.39 55.23
N SER A 15 -3.87 8.15 56.19
CA SER A 15 -2.42 8.27 55.97
C SER A 15 -1.67 6.93 55.79
N ALA A 16 -2.39 5.81 55.59
CA ALA A 16 -1.74 4.48 55.55
C ALA A 16 -1.97 3.70 54.25
N CYS A 17 -2.13 4.37 53.11
CA CYS A 17 -2.12 3.69 51.79
C CYS A 17 -1.30 4.45 50.75
N LYS A 18 -0.04 4.77 51.06
CA LYS A 18 1.02 5.03 50.08
C LYS A 18 2.02 3.87 50.08
N GLY A 19 1.53 2.66 50.05
CA GLY A 19 2.27 1.51 49.60
C GLY A 19 2.03 1.38 48.09
N GLY A 20 2.93 1.97 47.29
CA GLY A 20 2.93 1.72 45.87
C GLY A 20 2.99 0.22 45.64
N LEU A 21 1.99 -0.35 44.99
CA LEU A 21 2.04 -1.72 44.51
C LEU A 21 3.21 -1.80 43.53
N PRO A 22 4.28 -2.50 43.86
CA PRO A 22 5.36 -2.71 42.93
C PRO A 22 4.88 -3.74 41.91
N PHE A 23 5.15 -3.43 40.64
CA PHE A 23 5.06 -4.35 39.53
C PHE A 23 3.63 -4.69 39.04
N SER A 24 3.07 -3.82 38.26
CA SER A 24 2.31 -4.27 37.12
C SER A 24 3.28 -5.08 36.23
N LYS A 25 3.36 -6.42 36.47
CA LYS A 25 4.00 -7.33 35.53
C LYS A 25 3.30 -7.10 34.20
N LYS A 26 4.01 -6.58 33.19
CA LYS A 26 3.50 -6.53 31.82
C LYS A 26 2.99 -7.94 31.53
N LYS A 27 1.68 -8.08 31.39
CA LYS A 27 1.05 -9.36 31.06
C LYS A 27 1.53 -9.67 29.67
N HIS A 28 2.43 -10.64 29.54
CA HIS A 28 2.91 -11.10 28.24
C HIS A 28 1.70 -11.67 27.49
N GLU A 29 1.58 -11.34 26.23
CA GLU A 29 0.60 -11.95 25.35
C GLU A 29 1.02 -13.42 25.14
N THR A 30 0.05 -14.33 25.29
CA THR A 30 0.30 -15.77 25.25
C THR A 30 -0.29 -16.37 23.98
N SER A 31 0.41 -17.30 23.36
CA SER A 31 -0.08 -18.07 22.22
C SER A 31 -1.32 -18.88 22.59
N SER A 32 -2.42 -18.70 21.88
CA SER A 32 -3.63 -19.50 22.05
C SER A 32 -3.48 -20.94 21.58
N VAL A 33 -2.42 -21.26 20.83
CA VAL A 33 -2.16 -22.58 20.26
C VAL A 33 -1.19 -23.37 21.11
N THR A 34 -0.11 -22.74 21.59
CA THR A 34 0.97 -23.42 22.30
C THR A 34 1.04 -23.10 23.78
N GLY A 35 0.37 -22.02 24.24
CA GLY A 35 0.45 -21.53 25.60
C GLY A 35 1.73 -20.78 25.96
N TRP A 36 2.69 -20.63 25.02
CA TRP A 36 3.94 -19.93 25.26
C TRP A 36 3.78 -18.42 25.16
N ASN A 37 4.55 -17.69 25.97
CA ASN A 37 4.53 -16.23 25.96
C ASN A 37 5.28 -15.69 24.74
N TYR A 38 4.66 -14.76 24.02
CA TYR A 38 5.33 -13.98 22.96
C TYR A 38 6.30 -12.97 23.59
N ASN A 39 7.37 -12.66 22.86
CA ASN A 39 8.38 -11.66 23.23
C ASN A 39 9.08 -11.96 24.59
N ASP A 40 9.13 -13.22 24.98
CA ASP A 40 9.80 -13.68 26.20
C ASP A 40 10.97 -14.59 25.84
N LYS A 41 12.20 -14.13 26.12
CA LYS A 41 13.43 -14.87 25.81
C LYS A 41 13.56 -16.18 26.59
N ASN A 42 12.90 -16.28 27.74
CA ASN A 42 12.90 -17.48 28.58
C ASN A 42 11.83 -18.50 28.17
N MET A 43 10.91 -18.10 27.28
CA MET A 43 9.78 -18.91 26.82
C MET A 43 9.87 -19.15 25.30
N GLY A 44 10.98 -19.67 24.83
CA GLY A 44 11.20 -20.00 23.40
C GLY A 44 11.60 -18.82 22.52
N GLY A 45 11.52 -17.58 22.99
CA GLY A 45 12.09 -16.41 22.34
C GLY A 45 11.37 -15.91 21.07
N PHE A 46 10.19 -16.47 20.73
CA PHE A 46 9.44 -16.01 19.55
C PHE A 46 9.04 -14.54 19.70
N GLN A 47 9.42 -13.74 18.72
CA GLN A 47 9.13 -12.30 18.68
C GLN A 47 7.89 -12.06 17.82
N LYS A 48 6.82 -11.58 18.45
CA LYS A 48 5.62 -11.10 17.78
C LYS A 48 5.75 -9.60 17.54
N SER A 49 5.83 -9.19 16.27
CA SER A 49 5.82 -7.78 15.91
C SER A 49 4.45 -7.17 16.22
N PRO A 50 4.39 -5.96 16.79
CA PRO A 50 3.12 -5.27 16.99
C PRO A 50 2.52 -4.91 15.64
N VAL A 51 1.20 -5.03 15.51
CA VAL A 51 0.48 -4.54 14.34
C VAL A 51 0.66 -3.02 14.29
N GLN A 52 1.21 -2.53 13.18
CA GLN A 52 1.26 -1.11 12.90
C GLN A 52 0.09 -0.76 11.99
N GLU A 53 -0.63 0.30 12.35
CA GLU A 53 -1.65 0.85 11.47
C GLU A 53 -0.95 1.45 10.25
N GLN A 54 -1.29 0.93 9.06
CA GLN A 54 -0.78 1.43 7.80
C GLN A 54 -1.68 2.55 7.30
N SER A 55 -1.08 3.63 6.81
CA SER A 55 -1.82 4.65 6.09
C SER A 55 -2.32 4.06 4.76
N THR A 56 -3.52 4.48 4.36
CA THR A 56 -4.05 4.12 3.04
C THR A 56 -3.11 4.60 1.93
N GLY A 57 -2.88 3.78 0.92
CA GLY A 57 -2.07 4.16 -0.24
C GLY A 57 -2.66 5.35 -0.99
N PRO A 58 -1.81 6.18 -1.66
CA PRO A 58 -2.28 7.35 -2.38
C PRO A 58 -3.37 7.02 -3.40
N GLY A 59 -4.49 7.76 -3.37
CA GLY A 59 -5.61 7.60 -4.29
C GLY A 59 -6.56 6.44 -4.00
N LEU A 60 -6.22 5.56 -3.07
CA LEU A 60 -7.05 4.40 -2.72
C LEU A 60 -8.14 4.76 -1.72
N VAL A 61 -9.26 4.06 -1.82
CA VAL A 61 -10.35 4.06 -0.84
C VAL A 61 -10.58 2.64 -0.33
N PHE A 62 -10.95 2.54 0.94
CA PHE A 62 -11.30 1.26 1.56
C PHE A 62 -12.71 0.87 1.17
N VAL A 63 -12.88 -0.38 0.73
CA VAL A 63 -14.19 -1.00 0.47
C VAL A 63 -14.34 -2.18 1.42
N GLN A 64 -15.39 -2.11 2.25
CA GLN A 64 -15.70 -3.21 3.16
C GLN A 64 -16.23 -4.40 2.37
N GLY A 65 -15.65 -5.57 2.58
CA GLY A 65 -16.08 -6.80 1.94
C GLY A 65 -17.47 -7.23 2.36
N GLY A 66 -18.09 -8.02 1.50
CA GLY A 66 -19.46 -8.53 1.72
C GLY A 66 -19.84 -9.60 0.69
N THR A 67 -21.10 -10.02 0.74
CA THR A 67 -21.64 -10.98 -0.20
C THR A 67 -22.68 -10.28 -1.08
N PHE A 68 -22.55 -10.45 -2.39
CA PHE A 68 -23.45 -9.86 -3.38
C PHE A 68 -23.78 -10.87 -4.50
N THR A 69 -24.73 -10.52 -5.34
CA THR A 69 -25.02 -11.26 -6.57
C THR A 69 -24.29 -10.61 -7.73
N MET A 70 -23.30 -11.31 -8.25
CA MET A 70 -22.49 -10.90 -9.38
C MET A 70 -23.08 -11.44 -10.67
N GLY A 71 -23.02 -10.67 -11.75
CA GLY A 71 -23.47 -11.11 -13.07
C GLY A 71 -24.56 -10.23 -13.67
N ALA A 72 -24.97 -10.55 -14.89
CA ALA A 72 -26.00 -9.80 -15.60
C ALA A 72 -27.34 -9.85 -14.85
N SER A 73 -27.91 -8.68 -14.60
CA SER A 73 -29.26 -8.54 -14.05
C SER A 73 -30.32 -8.82 -15.11
N ASP A 74 -31.60 -8.90 -14.67
CA ASP A 74 -32.77 -9.07 -15.57
C ASP A 74 -32.89 -7.96 -16.64
N GLU A 75 -32.07 -6.91 -16.53
CA GLU A 75 -31.98 -5.78 -17.48
C GLU A 75 -31.01 -6.03 -18.65
N ASP A 76 -30.44 -7.22 -18.77
CA ASP A 76 -29.60 -7.58 -19.92
C ASP A 76 -30.45 -7.67 -21.20
N VAL A 77 -30.47 -6.55 -21.93
CA VAL A 77 -31.27 -6.39 -23.14
C VAL A 77 -30.85 -7.34 -24.27
N MET A 78 -29.58 -7.79 -24.25
CA MET A 78 -29.05 -8.70 -25.28
C MET A 78 -29.39 -10.17 -25.01
N GLY A 79 -29.61 -10.53 -23.75
CA GLY A 79 -30.03 -11.86 -23.35
C GLY A 79 -29.03 -12.98 -23.66
N ASP A 80 -27.73 -12.64 -23.69
CA ASP A 80 -26.66 -13.55 -24.12
C ASP A 80 -26.43 -14.72 -23.17
N TRP A 81 -27.00 -14.67 -21.95
CA TRP A 81 -26.83 -15.68 -20.88
C TRP A 81 -25.39 -16.12 -20.59
N ASN A 82 -24.43 -15.31 -21.00
CA ASN A 82 -23.00 -15.57 -20.81
C ASN A 82 -22.46 -15.13 -19.43
N ASN A 83 -23.26 -14.38 -18.66
CA ASN A 83 -22.91 -13.92 -17.30
C ASN A 83 -24.08 -14.19 -16.34
N VAL A 84 -24.31 -15.47 -16.04
CA VAL A 84 -25.40 -15.93 -15.16
C VAL A 84 -25.20 -15.38 -13.74
N PRO A 85 -26.27 -14.82 -13.11
CA PRO A 85 -26.18 -14.32 -11.74
C PRO A 85 -25.71 -15.39 -10.75
N ARG A 86 -24.67 -15.07 -9.98
CA ARG A 86 -24.10 -15.97 -8.97
C ARG A 86 -23.78 -15.22 -7.68
N ARG A 87 -23.97 -15.87 -6.56
CA ARG A 87 -23.64 -15.29 -5.25
C ARG A 87 -22.14 -15.42 -4.98
N VAL A 88 -21.46 -14.29 -4.73
CA VAL A 88 -20.02 -14.20 -4.48
C VAL A 88 -19.77 -13.44 -3.19
N THR A 89 -18.80 -13.90 -2.42
CA THR A 89 -18.29 -13.17 -1.24
C THR A 89 -16.93 -12.57 -1.56
N VAL A 90 -16.79 -11.27 -1.35
CA VAL A 90 -15.56 -10.50 -1.55
C VAL A 90 -15.02 -10.09 -0.20
N SER A 91 -13.72 -10.29 0.02
CA SER A 91 -13.02 -9.76 1.20
C SER A 91 -12.87 -8.25 1.11
N SER A 92 -12.69 -7.57 2.25
CA SER A 92 -12.37 -6.13 2.25
C SER A 92 -11.09 -5.85 1.47
N PHE A 93 -11.07 -4.76 0.70
CA PHE A 93 -9.96 -4.39 -0.17
C PHE A 93 -9.86 -2.87 -0.31
N TYR A 94 -8.78 -2.43 -0.94
CA TYR A 94 -8.59 -1.04 -1.35
C TYR A 94 -8.63 -0.95 -2.86
N ILE A 95 -9.31 0.05 -3.38
CA ILE A 95 -9.41 0.33 -4.82
C ILE A 95 -9.22 1.82 -5.08
N ASP A 96 -8.75 2.18 -6.27
CA ASP A 96 -8.72 3.57 -6.68
C ASP A 96 -10.15 4.12 -6.79
N LYS A 97 -10.33 5.37 -6.34
CA LYS A 97 -11.63 6.06 -6.42
C LYS A 97 -12.02 6.45 -7.85
N SER A 98 -11.11 6.38 -8.78
CA SER A 98 -11.29 6.70 -10.20
C SER A 98 -10.31 5.86 -11.02
N GLU A 99 -10.57 5.73 -12.32
CA GLU A 99 -9.63 5.12 -13.25
C GLU A 99 -8.28 5.84 -13.26
N VAL A 100 -7.23 5.12 -13.68
CA VAL A 100 -5.90 5.68 -13.86
C VAL A 100 -5.93 6.75 -14.96
N ALA A 101 -5.58 7.98 -14.61
CA ALA A 101 -5.60 9.10 -15.55
C ALA A 101 -4.36 9.14 -16.45
N ASN A 102 -4.48 9.82 -17.60
CA ASN A 102 -3.37 10.03 -18.54
C ASN A 102 -2.12 10.61 -17.89
N ILE A 103 -2.29 11.55 -16.94
CA ILE A 103 -1.15 12.15 -16.23
C ILE A 103 -0.36 11.12 -15.43
N HIS A 104 -1.04 10.18 -14.75
CA HIS A 104 -0.39 9.14 -13.94
C HIS A 104 0.33 8.12 -14.82
N TYR A 105 -0.27 7.76 -15.96
CA TYR A 105 0.37 6.85 -16.89
C TYR A 105 1.59 7.50 -17.59
N ARG A 106 1.55 8.80 -17.86
CA ARG A 106 2.72 9.54 -18.37
C ARG A 106 3.83 9.66 -17.34
N GLU A 107 3.51 9.77 -16.05
CA GLU A 107 4.49 9.71 -14.97
C GLU A 107 5.24 8.36 -14.98
N TYR A 108 4.51 7.27 -15.17
CA TYR A 108 5.08 5.93 -15.34
C TYR A 108 6.03 5.85 -16.55
N LEU A 109 5.60 6.34 -17.72
CA LEU A 109 6.44 6.35 -18.92
C LEU A 109 7.71 7.18 -18.73
N HIS A 110 7.57 8.37 -18.15
CA HIS A 110 8.72 9.23 -17.83
C HIS A 110 9.73 8.51 -16.92
N TRP A 111 9.23 7.77 -15.94
CA TRP A 111 10.08 6.98 -15.07
C TRP A 111 10.79 5.83 -15.81
N ILE A 112 10.09 5.12 -16.71
CA ILE A 112 10.69 4.08 -17.55
C ILE A 112 11.79 4.67 -18.43
N GLU A 113 11.50 5.75 -19.17
CA GLU A 113 12.45 6.43 -20.06
C GLU A 113 13.70 6.87 -19.29
N ARG A 114 13.53 7.38 -18.10
CA ARG A 114 14.64 7.79 -17.23
C ARG A 114 15.48 6.62 -16.73
N THR A 115 14.86 5.49 -16.42
CA THR A 115 15.51 4.31 -15.84
C THR A 115 16.20 3.48 -16.93
N PHE A 116 15.59 3.36 -18.09
CA PHE A 116 16.03 2.57 -19.23
C PHE A 116 16.54 3.48 -20.36
N ASP A 117 17.50 4.34 -20.06
CA ASP A 117 18.02 5.36 -20.99
C ASP A 117 18.98 4.79 -22.04
N ASP A 118 19.39 3.54 -21.94
CA ASP A 118 20.24 2.86 -22.93
C ASP A 118 19.39 2.40 -24.12
N PRO A 119 19.86 2.60 -25.38
CA PRO A 119 19.20 2.12 -26.60
C PRO A 119 18.83 0.63 -26.58
N MET A 120 19.54 -0.19 -25.82
CA MET A 120 19.21 -1.60 -25.61
C MET A 120 17.79 -1.81 -25.05
N TYR A 121 17.25 -0.84 -24.33
CA TYR A 121 15.92 -0.91 -23.70
C TYR A 121 14.81 -0.24 -24.50
N GLU A 122 15.07 0.22 -25.74
CA GLU A 122 14.06 0.87 -26.58
C GLU A 122 12.79 0.00 -26.74
N ALA A 123 12.97 -1.31 -26.85
CA ALA A 123 11.84 -2.24 -26.91
C ALA A 123 10.97 -2.22 -25.65
N VAL A 124 11.56 -2.03 -24.48
CA VAL A 124 10.83 -1.93 -23.18
C VAL A 124 10.03 -0.64 -23.15
N ILE A 125 10.64 0.47 -23.55
CA ILE A 125 9.98 1.80 -23.60
C ILE A 125 8.81 1.76 -24.58
N ASN A 126 9.02 1.21 -25.76
CA ASN A 126 7.98 1.13 -26.80
C ASN A 126 6.84 0.18 -26.37
N ALA A 127 7.15 -0.93 -25.69
CA ALA A 127 6.15 -1.86 -25.18
C ALA A 127 5.29 -1.26 -24.05
N ALA A 128 5.77 -0.22 -23.35
CA ALA A 128 5.02 0.44 -22.28
C ALA A 128 4.06 1.53 -22.80
N LYS A 129 4.27 2.04 -24.02
CA LYS A 129 3.44 3.12 -24.60
C LYS A 129 2.02 2.61 -24.92
N PRO A 130 0.97 3.36 -24.55
CA PRO A 130 -0.40 3.02 -24.93
C PRO A 130 -0.60 3.14 -26.45
N ASP A 131 -1.47 2.32 -27.00
CA ASP A 131 -1.88 2.41 -28.39
C ASP A 131 -2.87 3.56 -28.59
N THR A 132 -2.43 4.64 -29.19
CA THR A 132 -3.28 5.79 -29.48
C THR A 132 -4.19 5.59 -30.69
N LEU A 133 -3.92 4.56 -31.53
CA LEU A 133 -4.72 4.27 -32.72
C LEU A 133 -6.10 3.67 -32.39
N VAL A 134 -6.34 3.30 -31.12
CA VAL A 134 -7.66 2.82 -30.66
C VAL A 134 -8.81 3.85 -30.91
N TRP A 135 -8.46 5.13 -31.10
CA TRP A 135 -9.41 6.19 -31.43
C TRP A 135 -9.76 6.23 -32.90
N ARG A 136 -8.96 5.58 -33.76
CA ARG A 136 -9.17 5.64 -35.21
C ARG A 136 -10.32 4.74 -35.61
N SER A 137 -11.29 5.30 -36.35
CA SER A 137 -12.40 4.57 -36.93
C SER A 137 -12.63 5.07 -38.36
N GLU A 138 -12.93 4.16 -39.28
CA GLU A 138 -13.03 4.46 -40.72
C GLU A 138 -14.03 5.56 -41.08
N LEU A 139 -15.07 5.74 -40.26
CA LEU A 139 -16.14 6.70 -40.54
C LEU A 139 -16.23 7.85 -39.51
N SER A 140 -15.20 8.01 -38.66
CA SER A 140 -15.21 9.05 -37.64
C SER A 140 -14.07 10.04 -37.80
N ALA A 141 -14.33 11.32 -37.48
CA ALA A 141 -13.33 12.38 -37.47
C ALA A 141 -12.53 12.41 -36.13
N ASN A 142 -12.04 11.26 -35.68
CA ASN A 142 -11.38 11.10 -34.37
C ASN A 142 -9.86 11.32 -34.39
N GLU A 143 -9.27 11.72 -35.54
CA GLU A 143 -7.83 12.00 -35.65
C GLU A 143 -7.32 12.99 -34.58
N PRO A 144 -8.04 14.04 -34.17
CA PRO A 144 -7.61 14.91 -33.08
C PRO A 144 -7.46 14.17 -31.73
N LEU A 145 -8.23 13.11 -31.48
CA LEU A 145 -8.08 12.27 -30.28
C LEU A 145 -6.87 11.36 -30.38
N VAL A 146 -6.59 10.79 -31.59
CA VAL A 146 -5.39 9.98 -31.83
C VAL A 146 -4.12 10.77 -31.48
N GLU A 147 -4.08 12.04 -31.88
CA GLU A 147 -2.92 12.90 -31.67
C GLU A 147 -2.83 13.47 -30.25
N ASN A 148 -3.97 13.89 -29.69
CA ASN A 148 -3.98 14.76 -28.51
C ASN A 148 -4.43 14.08 -27.22
N TYR A 149 -5.28 13.05 -27.26
CA TYR A 149 -5.93 12.52 -26.08
C TYR A 149 -4.94 12.09 -24.98
N PHE A 150 -3.87 11.43 -25.35
CA PHE A 150 -2.87 10.98 -24.37
C PHE A 150 -1.89 12.10 -23.96
N ARG A 151 -1.63 13.08 -24.83
CA ARG A 151 -0.51 14.02 -24.67
C ARG A 151 -0.93 15.41 -24.21
N HIS A 152 -2.09 15.89 -24.68
CA HIS A 152 -2.49 17.27 -24.45
C HIS A 152 -2.96 17.48 -22.99
N PRO A 153 -2.53 18.57 -22.31
CA PRO A 153 -2.84 18.85 -20.90
C PRO A 153 -4.34 18.86 -20.55
N SER A 154 -5.21 19.23 -21.49
CA SER A 154 -6.66 19.21 -21.28
C SER A 154 -7.22 17.84 -20.93
N TYR A 155 -6.52 16.75 -21.33
CA TYR A 155 -6.91 15.38 -21.06
C TYR A 155 -6.13 14.73 -19.90
N ASN A 156 -5.39 15.54 -19.12
CA ASN A 156 -4.57 15.01 -18.01
C ASN A 156 -5.36 14.12 -17.04
N ASN A 157 -6.56 14.55 -16.69
CA ASN A 157 -7.40 13.88 -15.69
C ASN A 157 -8.44 12.91 -16.32
N TYR A 158 -8.35 12.68 -17.62
CA TYR A 158 -9.17 11.69 -18.31
C TYR A 158 -8.53 10.31 -18.21
N PRO A 159 -9.31 9.21 -18.21
CA PRO A 159 -8.78 7.87 -18.06
C PRO A 159 -7.83 7.53 -19.22
N VAL A 160 -6.76 6.78 -18.91
CA VAL A 160 -5.86 6.28 -19.95
C VAL A 160 -6.56 5.21 -20.79
N VAL A 161 -6.42 5.29 -22.10
CA VAL A 161 -7.03 4.40 -23.08
C VAL A 161 -5.95 3.80 -23.97
N GLY A 162 -6.22 2.63 -24.55
CA GLY A 162 -5.26 1.92 -25.42
C GLY A 162 -4.18 1.17 -24.65
N VAL A 163 -4.46 0.79 -23.39
CA VAL A 163 -3.56 0.04 -22.52
C VAL A 163 -3.96 -1.42 -22.49
N SER A 164 -3.04 -2.32 -22.80
CA SER A 164 -3.24 -3.76 -22.67
C SER A 164 -3.23 -4.20 -21.20
N TRP A 165 -3.76 -5.40 -20.92
CA TRP A 165 -3.73 -6.00 -19.58
C TRP A 165 -2.29 -6.07 -19.02
N ARG A 166 -1.32 -6.44 -19.84
CA ARG A 166 0.09 -6.51 -19.42
C ARG A 166 0.63 -5.16 -19.00
N GLN A 167 0.40 -4.13 -19.81
CA GLN A 167 0.82 -2.76 -19.52
C GLN A 167 0.16 -2.24 -18.23
N ALA A 168 -1.12 -2.52 -18.02
CA ALA A 168 -1.83 -2.15 -16.80
C ALA A 168 -1.26 -2.88 -15.56
N ASN A 169 -0.90 -4.15 -15.70
CA ASN A 169 -0.26 -4.90 -14.60
C ASN A 169 1.15 -4.38 -14.29
N ASP A 170 1.95 -4.08 -15.31
CA ASP A 170 3.29 -3.50 -15.14
C ASP A 170 3.23 -2.12 -14.46
N PHE A 171 2.22 -1.31 -14.80
CA PHE A 171 1.91 -0.06 -14.08
C PHE A 171 1.60 -0.29 -12.60
N CYS A 172 0.80 -1.30 -12.25
CA CYS A 172 0.49 -1.63 -10.86
C CYS A 172 1.77 -1.99 -10.08
N ILE A 173 2.63 -2.83 -10.64
CA ILE A 173 3.91 -3.23 -10.04
C ILE A 173 4.81 -2.00 -9.84
N TRP A 174 4.95 -1.16 -10.85
CA TRP A 174 5.71 0.08 -10.76
C TRP A 174 5.19 0.99 -9.65
N ARG A 175 3.87 1.22 -9.61
CA ARG A 175 3.23 2.07 -8.60
C ARG A 175 3.49 1.56 -7.19
N GLY A 176 3.33 0.26 -6.94
CA GLY A 176 3.63 -0.35 -5.64
C GLY A 176 5.08 -0.13 -5.21
N ASN A 177 6.03 -0.28 -6.13
CA ASN A 177 7.43 -0.01 -5.86
C ASN A 177 7.69 1.46 -5.52
N ARG A 178 7.09 2.41 -6.26
CA ARG A 178 7.26 3.86 -5.98
C ARG A 178 6.65 4.26 -4.64
N VAL A 179 5.49 3.73 -4.29
CA VAL A 179 4.85 4.00 -2.98
C VAL A 179 5.73 3.48 -1.84
N ASN A 180 6.23 2.25 -1.93
CA ASN A 180 7.09 1.67 -0.92
C ASN A 180 8.44 2.39 -0.80
N GLU A 181 9.03 2.79 -1.90
CA GLU A 181 10.25 3.60 -1.90
C GLU A 181 10.04 4.93 -1.18
N LEU A 182 8.93 5.63 -1.46
CA LEU A 182 8.59 6.87 -0.79
C LEU A 182 8.43 6.69 0.73
N ILE A 183 7.79 5.59 1.17
CA ILE A 183 7.66 5.25 2.58
C ILE A 183 9.04 5.07 3.23
N LEU A 184 9.97 4.39 2.56
CA LEU A 184 11.33 4.20 3.06
C LEU A 184 12.10 5.52 3.14
N VAL A 185 11.95 6.39 2.15
CA VAL A 185 12.55 7.74 2.14
C VAL A 185 11.99 8.59 3.29
N GLN A 186 10.68 8.61 3.48
CA GLN A 186 10.03 9.37 4.56
C GLN A 186 10.46 8.88 5.95
N ARG A 187 10.76 7.59 6.08
CA ARG A 187 11.31 7.00 7.31
C ARG A 187 12.83 7.16 7.46
N GLY A 188 13.50 7.74 6.46
CA GLY A 188 14.95 7.94 6.47
C GLY A 188 15.77 6.66 6.29
N LEU A 189 15.17 5.59 5.78
CA LEU A 189 15.82 4.30 5.51
C LEU A 189 16.47 4.27 4.13
N VAL A 190 16.01 5.11 3.22
CA VAL A 190 16.60 5.35 1.90
C VAL A 190 16.88 6.85 1.76
N ASN A 191 18.07 7.19 1.25
CA ASN A 191 18.46 8.58 1.03
C ASN A 191 17.82 9.10 -0.28
N PRO A 192 17.05 10.21 -0.24
CA PRO A 192 16.43 10.77 -1.45
C PRO A 192 17.45 11.21 -2.50
N ASN A 193 18.71 11.49 -2.13
CA ASN A 193 19.75 11.81 -3.11
C ASN A 193 20.18 10.59 -3.94
N GLN A 194 20.00 9.37 -3.42
CA GLN A 194 20.26 8.15 -4.17
C GLN A 194 19.33 8.03 -5.40
N LEU A 195 18.10 8.55 -5.29
CA LEU A 195 17.12 8.56 -6.38
C LEU A 195 17.55 9.44 -7.58
N LYS A 196 18.45 10.41 -7.36
CA LYS A 196 18.94 11.30 -8.41
C LYS A 196 20.00 10.66 -9.32
N THR A 197 20.64 9.59 -8.85
CA THR A 197 21.76 8.93 -9.53
C THR A 197 21.32 7.73 -10.38
N ILE A 198 20.03 7.38 -10.38
CA ILE A 198 19.49 6.16 -11.01
C ILE A 198 19.31 6.31 -12.54
N GLN A 199 19.56 7.49 -13.10
CA GLN A 199 19.43 7.68 -14.55
C GLN A 199 20.34 6.71 -15.32
N GLY A 200 19.75 5.90 -16.21
CA GLY A 200 20.47 4.91 -17.01
C GLY A 200 20.95 3.66 -16.27
N GLN A 201 20.54 3.45 -15.02
CA GLN A 201 20.97 2.30 -14.20
C GLN A 201 19.78 1.37 -13.91
N ALA A 202 19.32 0.69 -14.94
CA ALA A 202 18.16 -0.21 -14.85
C ALA A 202 18.32 -1.30 -13.77
N GLU A 203 19.52 -1.83 -13.60
CA GLU A 203 19.85 -2.90 -12.66
C GLU A 203 19.86 -2.44 -11.21
N GLU A 204 20.17 -1.17 -10.95
CA GLU A 204 20.21 -0.57 -9.61
C GLU A 204 18.87 0.04 -9.18
N ASN A 205 17.85 -0.12 -10.00
CA ASN A 205 16.55 0.43 -9.73
C ASN A 205 15.89 -0.23 -8.52
N PHE A 206 15.21 0.59 -7.70
CA PHE A 206 14.48 0.09 -6.56
C PHE A 206 13.28 -0.76 -6.98
N THR A 207 13.21 -1.97 -6.44
CA THR A 207 11.99 -2.75 -6.35
C THR A 207 11.78 -3.18 -4.90
N THR A 208 10.52 -3.25 -4.46
CA THR A 208 10.19 -3.73 -3.11
C THR A 208 10.79 -5.11 -2.85
N LYS A 209 10.74 -5.98 -3.87
CA LYS A 209 11.29 -7.34 -3.80
C LYS A 209 12.81 -7.34 -3.65
N SER A 210 13.54 -6.56 -4.47
CA SER A 210 15.01 -6.48 -4.36
C SER A 210 15.46 -5.92 -3.01
N TYR A 211 14.72 -4.93 -2.49
CA TYR A 211 14.97 -4.37 -1.17
C TYR A 211 14.78 -5.40 -0.05
N LEU A 212 13.68 -6.14 -0.05
CA LEU A 212 13.40 -7.17 0.96
C LEU A 212 14.37 -8.36 0.91
N LEU A 213 14.90 -8.67 -0.27
CA LEU A 213 15.94 -9.70 -0.46
C LEU A 213 17.35 -9.20 -0.11
N GLY A 214 17.52 -7.92 0.25
CA GLY A 214 18.83 -7.34 0.53
C GLY A 214 19.71 -7.11 -0.71
N LEU A 215 19.14 -7.20 -1.91
CA LEU A 215 19.84 -6.98 -3.17
C LEU A 215 19.94 -5.49 -3.54
N TYR A 216 19.10 -4.65 -2.95
CA TYR A 216 19.14 -3.21 -3.13
C TYR A 216 20.02 -2.55 -2.07
N SER A 217 21.09 -1.88 -2.50
CA SER A 217 22.04 -1.17 -1.63
C SER A 217 21.44 0.14 -1.13
N ALA A 218 20.54 0.07 -0.14
CA ALA A 218 19.95 1.26 0.46
C ALA A 218 20.98 2.02 1.31
N GLN A 219 21.17 3.31 1.00
CA GLN A 219 21.95 4.22 1.85
C GLN A 219 20.98 4.93 2.79
N PRO A 220 21.08 4.75 4.12
CA PRO A 220 20.20 5.45 5.05
C PRO A 220 20.47 6.95 5.05
N ALA A 221 19.42 7.76 5.20
CA ALA A 221 19.56 9.18 5.41
C ALA A 221 20.25 9.46 6.75
N ARG A 222 20.99 10.57 6.85
CA ARG A 222 21.73 10.96 8.08
C ARG A 222 20.81 11.16 9.30
N GLN A 223 19.53 11.47 9.08
CA GLN A 223 18.54 11.63 10.15
C GLN A 223 17.61 10.42 10.16
N LYS A 224 17.78 9.52 11.11
CA LYS A 224 16.90 8.38 11.33
C LYS A 224 15.64 8.84 12.06
N LYS A 225 14.48 8.69 11.42
CA LYS A 225 13.17 9.00 12.05
C LYS A 225 12.61 7.84 12.90
N ALA A 226 13.01 6.60 12.67
CA ALA A 226 12.55 5.45 13.43
C ALA A 226 13.68 4.46 13.68
N ALA A 227 13.92 4.12 14.93
CA ALA A 227 14.82 3.03 15.29
C ALA A 227 14.06 1.70 15.16
N LEU A 228 14.28 0.97 14.06
CA LEU A 228 13.92 -0.43 13.97
C LEU A 228 14.93 -1.24 14.79
N VAL A 229 14.46 -2.27 15.46
CA VAL A 229 15.34 -3.17 16.24
C VAL A 229 15.24 -4.60 15.72
N ASP A 230 16.34 -5.31 15.82
CA ASP A 230 16.38 -6.73 15.54
C ASP A 230 15.84 -7.56 16.74
N GLU A 231 15.84 -8.87 16.61
CA GLU A 231 15.41 -9.83 17.65
C GLU A 231 16.23 -9.73 18.95
N ASN A 232 17.44 -9.16 18.88
CA ASN A 232 18.33 -8.93 20.00
C ASN A 232 18.21 -7.53 20.59
N GLY A 233 17.30 -6.69 20.06
CA GLY A 233 17.13 -5.31 20.47
C GLY A 233 18.18 -4.35 19.89
N ARG A 234 18.96 -4.76 18.89
CA ARG A 234 19.96 -3.91 18.23
C ARG A 234 19.31 -3.09 17.12
N PRO A 235 19.72 -1.83 16.94
CA PRO A 235 19.21 -0.99 15.86
C PRO A 235 19.50 -1.61 14.48
N ARG A 236 18.49 -1.65 13.58
CA ARG A 236 18.64 -2.05 12.18
C ARG A 236 18.17 -0.95 11.24
N ASN A 237 18.74 -0.94 10.04
CA ASN A 237 18.52 0.08 9.01
C ASN A 237 17.72 -0.45 7.81
N TYR A 238 17.07 -1.60 7.95
CA TYR A 238 16.28 -2.24 6.89
C TYR A 238 14.92 -2.66 7.45
N VAL A 239 13.94 -2.79 6.57
CA VAL A 239 12.58 -3.22 6.88
C VAL A 239 12.44 -4.69 6.51
N LYS A 240 11.73 -5.45 7.34
CA LYS A 240 11.23 -6.80 7.06
C LYS A 240 9.73 -6.75 6.78
N ILE A 241 9.19 -7.78 6.16
CA ILE A 241 7.73 -7.90 5.92
C ILE A 241 6.96 -7.89 7.25
N GLU A 242 7.52 -8.52 8.29
CA GLU A 242 6.93 -8.63 9.62
C GLU A 242 6.78 -7.28 10.33
N ASP A 243 7.46 -6.24 9.86
CA ASP A 243 7.31 -4.89 10.41
C ASP A 243 5.99 -4.22 10.04
N GLY A 244 5.30 -4.73 9.01
CA GLY A 244 4.05 -4.17 8.53
C GLY A 244 4.16 -2.72 8.01
N ILE A 245 5.37 -2.30 7.58
CA ILE A 245 5.65 -0.92 7.15
C ILE A 245 5.36 -0.74 5.67
N LEU A 246 5.79 -1.72 4.85
CA LEU A 246 5.63 -1.67 3.41
C LEU A 246 4.20 -2.04 3.04
N MET A 247 3.68 -1.38 2.02
CA MET A 247 2.38 -1.70 1.43
C MET A 247 2.47 -3.03 0.67
N PRO A 248 1.40 -3.82 0.66
CA PRO A 248 1.27 -4.97 -0.22
C PRO A 248 1.32 -4.55 -1.69
N ASP A 249 1.53 -5.53 -2.57
CA ASP A 249 1.59 -5.30 -4.01
C ASP A 249 0.27 -4.74 -4.54
N TYR A 250 0.39 -3.74 -5.42
CA TYR A 250 -0.74 -3.24 -6.20
C TYR A 250 -1.00 -4.21 -7.37
N ARG A 251 -2.26 -4.44 -7.66
CA ARG A 251 -2.70 -5.31 -8.75
C ARG A 251 -3.98 -4.78 -9.38
N LEU A 252 -4.33 -5.31 -10.51
CA LEU A 252 -5.68 -5.11 -11.06
C LEU A 252 -6.72 -5.76 -10.15
N PRO A 253 -7.90 -5.17 -9.99
CA PRO A 253 -9.00 -5.81 -9.27
C PRO A 253 -9.43 -7.08 -10.00
N THR A 254 -9.96 -8.03 -9.26
CA THR A 254 -10.72 -9.12 -9.84
C THR A 254 -12.06 -8.59 -10.38
N GLU A 255 -12.69 -9.32 -11.29
CA GLU A 255 -14.02 -8.99 -11.80
C GLU A 255 -15.03 -8.78 -10.66
N ALA A 256 -15.02 -9.68 -9.66
CA ALA A 256 -15.90 -9.58 -8.51
C ALA A 256 -15.63 -8.33 -7.64
N GLU A 257 -14.37 -7.97 -7.41
CA GLU A 257 -14.02 -6.75 -6.67
C GLU A 257 -14.46 -5.50 -7.43
N TRP A 258 -14.25 -5.50 -8.75
CA TRP A 258 -14.62 -4.38 -9.60
C TRP A 258 -16.14 -4.16 -9.63
N GLU A 259 -16.92 -5.22 -9.88
CA GLU A 259 -18.38 -5.16 -9.92
C GLU A 259 -18.95 -4.79 -8.55
N TYR A 260 -18.42 -5.38 -7.46
CA TYR A 260 -18.81 -5.05 -6.09
C TYR A 260 -18.62 -3.55 -5.77
N ALA A 261 -17.48 -3.00 -6.16
CA ALA A 261 -17.20 -1.56 -5.96
C ALA A 261 -18.11 -0.69 -6.85
N ALA A 262 -18.36 -1.09 -8.10
CA ALA A 262 -19.21 -0.35 -9.04
C ALA A 262 -20.67 -0.30 -8.59
N LEU A 263 -21.17 -1.36 -7.93
CA LEU A 263 -22.52 -1.42 -7.37
C LEU A 263 -22.70 -0.59 -6.10
N GLY A 264 -21.60 -0.07 -5.53
CA GLY A 264 -21.67 0.85 -4.40
C GLY A 264 -22.13 0.21 -3.09
N TYR A 265 -21.89 -1.07 -2.87
CA TYR A 265 -22.12 -1.75 -1.59
C TYR A 265 -21.06 -1.30 -0.54
N ILE A 266 -21.03 0.00 -0.27
CA ILE A 266 -20.07 0.63 0.66
C ILE A 266 -20.76 0.93 1.99
#